data_a1a74a9e92ecac7d80392e4b27841aa5
#
_entry.id   a1a74a9e92ecac7d80392e4b27841aa5
#
_cell.length_a   1.000
_cell.length_b   1.000
_cell.length_c   1.000
_cell.angle_alpha   90.00
_cell.angle_beta   90.00
_cell.angle_gamma   90.00
#
_symmetry.space_group_name_H-M   'P 1'
#
loop_
_entity.id
_entity.type
_entity.pdbx_description
1 polymer ?
#
loop_
_entity_poly.entity_id
_entity_poly.type
_entity_poly.pdbx_seq_one_letter_code
_entity_poly.pdbx_strand_id
1 'polypeptide(L)'
;MPALKRLDAVFFRSKVGNEPVHEWLKSLAKEQRKAIGEDIAYVQFKWPIGKPRVDHLRGAVWEVRSSLNNRIARTLFAVEGGQMVLLHGFIKKTQRTPDSDIELALKRFKEWQRGET
;
A
#
# COMPACT_ATOMS: atom_id res chain seq x y z
N MET A 1 -17.36 22.47 -1.75
CA MET A 1 -15.94 22.37 -2.11
C MET A 1 -15.49 20.93 -2.13
N PRO A 2 -14.80 20.50 -3.17
CA PRO A 2 -14.25 19.15 -3.15
C PRO A 2 -13.20 19.03 -2.06
N ALA A 3 -13.11 17.86 -1.45
CA ALA A 3 -12.08 17.58 -0.45
C ALA A 3 -10.71 17.58 -1.12
N LEU A 4 -9.73 18.16 -0.44
CA LEU A 4 -8.35 18.14 -0.91
C LEU A 4 -7.70 16.81 -0.53
N LYS A 5 -6.90 16.28 -1.43
CA LYS A 5 -6.11 15.09 -1.19
C LYS A 5 -5.06 15.39 -0.12
N ARG A 6 -5.00 14.56 0.93
CA ARG A 6 -4.06 14.76 2.04
C ARG A 6 -2.72 14.11 1.81
N LEU A 7 -2.69 13.04 1.01
CA LEU A 7 -1.47 12.30 0.71
C LEU A 7 -1.33 12.09 -0.80
N ASP A 8 -0.10 12.16 -1.28
CA ASP A 8 0.22 11.77 -2.65
C ASP A 8 0.74 10.33 -2.62
N ALA A 9 0.11 9.45 -3.39
CA ALA A 9 0.57 8.07 -3.48
C ALA A 9 1.77 7.99 -4.41
N VAL A 10 2.84 7.36 -3.93
CA VAL A 10 4.04 7.13 -4.74
C VAL A 10 4.43 5.66 -4.65
N PHE A 11 4.93 5.12 -5.74
CA PHE A 11 5.40 3.74 -5.74
C PHE A 11 6.84 3.68 -5.24
N PHE A 12 7.09 2.79 -4.28
CA PHE A 12 8.47 2.47 -3.93
C PHE A 12 9.18 1.95 -5.19
N ARG A 13 10.38 2.44 -5.42
CA ARG A 13 11.20 2.04 -6.56
C ARG A 13 12.53 1.52 -6.04
N SER A 14 12.92 0.33 -6.51
CA SER A 14 14.19 -0.28 -6.10
C SER A 14 15.37 0.40 -6.78
N LYS A 15 16.58 0.10 -6.32
CA LYS A 15 17.81 0.63 -6.91
C LYS A 15 17.93 0.34 -8.41
N VAL A 16 17.46 -0.82 -8.83
CA VAL A 16 17.54 -1.22 -10.25
C VAL A 16 16.32 -0.74 -11.05
N GLY A 17 15.45 0.05 -10.44
CA GLY A 17 14.36 0.69 -11.16
C GLY A 17 13.04 -0.06 -11.17
N ASN A 18 12.91 -1.15 -10.42
CA ASN A 18 11.64 -1.88 -10.34
C ASN A 18 10.68 -1.18 -9.39
N GLU A 19 9.40 -1.17 -9.76
CA GLU A 19 8.33 -0.64 -8.92
C GLU A 19 7.39 -1.79 -8.57
N PRO A 20 7.66 -2.53 -7.48
CA PRO A 20 6.95 -3.78 -7.20
C PRO A 20 5.43 -3.65 -7.10
N VAL A 21 4.93 -2.61 -6.45
CA VAL A 21 3.47 -2.44 -6.32
C VAL A 21 2.84 -2.08 -7.66
N HIS A 22 3.50 -1.23 -8.44
CA HIS A 22 3.02 -0.88 -9.78
C HIS A 22 2.95 -2.13 -10.66
N GLU A 23 3.99 -2.93 -10.65
CA GLU A 23 4.04 -4.17 -11.44
C GLU A 23 2.98 -5.16 -10.96
N TRP A 24 2.80 -5.28 -9.65
CA TRP A 24 1.76 -6.13 -9.09
C TRP A 24 0.38 -5.71 -9.56
N LEU A 25 0.06 -4.41 -9.47
CA LEU A 25 -1.24 -3.91 -9.91
C LEU A 25 -1.47 -4.18 -11.41
N LYS A 26 -0.44 -4.00 -12.22
CA LYS A 26 -0.54 -4.26 -13.65
C LYS A 26 -0.82 -5.73 -13.97
N SER A 27 -0.40 -6.64 -13.09
CA SER A 27 -0.59 -8.07 -13.28
C SER A 27 -2.01 -8.54 -12.95
N LEU A 28 -2.81 -7.69 -12.31
CA LEU A 28 -4.15 -8.07 -11.84
C LEU A 28 -5.22 -7.80 -12.90
N ALA A 29 -6.36 -8.48 -12.73
CA ALA A 29 -7.53 -8.20 -13.57
C ALA A 29 -7.98 -6.76 -13.34
N LYS A 30 -8.61 -6.17 -14.36
CA LYS A 30 -9.04 -4.78 -14.33
C LYS A 30 -9.90 -4.45 -13.12
N GLU A 31 -10.86 -5.32 -12.80
CA GLU A 31 -11.77 -5.11 -11.69
C GLU A 31 -11.06 -5.12 -10.34
N GLN A 32 -10.07 -6.00 -10.20
CA GLN A 32 -9.26 -6.08 -8.98
C GLN A 32 -8.42 -4.83 -8.84
N ARG A 33 -7.76 -4.42 -9.90
CA ARG A 33 -6.93 -3.22 -9.92
C ARG A 33 -7.76 -1.98 -9.59
N LYS A 34 -8.97 -1.90 -10.12
CA LYS A 34 -9.87 -0.78 -9.85
C LYS A 34 -10.26 -0.72 -8.38
N ALA A 35 -10.64 -1.87 -7.80
CA ALA A 35 -11.03 -1.93 -6.40
C ALA A 35 -9.89 -1.49 -5.48
N ILE A 36 -8.69 -1.98 -5.74
CA ILE A 36 -7.50 -1.62 -4.96
C ILE A 36 -7.17 -0.15 -5.12
N GLY A 37 -7.22 0.36 -6.35
CA GLY A 37 -6.96 1.77 -6.64
C GLY A 37 -7.94 2.71 -5.94
N GLU A 38 -9.22 2.33 -5.88
CA GLU A 38 -10.23 3.12 -5.19
C GLU A 38 -9.96 3.17 -3.69
N ASP A 39 -9.52 2.05 -3.09
CA ASP A 39 -9.21 2.02 -1.67
C ASP A 39 -7.95 2.81 -1.35
N ILE A 40 -6.94 2.78 -2.22
CA ILE A 40 -5.76 3.62 -2.07
C ILE A 40 -6.16 5.10 -2.12
N ALA A 41 -7.00 5.46 -3.09
CA ALA A 41 -7.48 6.84 -3.20
C ALA A 41 -8.27 7.26 -1.96
N TYR A 42 -9.08 6.37 -1.41
CA TYR A 42 -9.82 6.64 -0.19
C TYR A 42 -8.86 7.02 0.96
N VAL A 43 -7.76 6.27 1.11
CA VAL A 43 -6.75 6.58 2.12
C VAL A 43 -6.12 7.94 1.87
N GLN A 44 -5.82 8.26 0.60
CA GLN A 44 -5.23 9.54 0.25
C GLN A 44 -6.07 10.74 0.71
N PHE A 45 -7.40 10.61 0.61
CA PHE A 45 -8.31 11.70 0.99
C PHE A 45 -8.69 11.68 2.47
N LYS A 46 -8.68 10.53 3.10
CA LYS A 46 -9.21 10.37 4.47
C LYS A 46 -8.15 10.19 5.56
N TRP A 47 -6.89 10.08 5.18
CA TRP A 47 -5.82 9.88 6.17
C TRP A 47 -5.79 10.98 7.25
N PRO A 48 -5.60 10.68 8.54
CA PRO A 48 -5.45 9.32 9.09
C PRO A 48 -6.77 8.60 9.26
N ILE A 49 -6.74 7.29 9.07
CA ILE A 49 -7.92 6.44 9.10
C ILE A 49 -7.53 5.08 9.66
N GLY A 50 -8.46 4.39 10.31
CA GLY A 50 -8.22 3.11 10.95
C GLY A 50 -9.11 1.98 10.45
N LYS A 51 -9.22 0.96 11.28
CA LYS A 51 -10.03 -0.23 10.99
C LYS A 51 -11.46 0.13 10.63
N PRO A 52 -12.11 -0.72 9.85
CA PRO A 52 -11.62 -2.01 9.36
C PRO A 52 -10.79 -1.95 8.08
N ARG A 53 -10.82 -0.84 7.35
CA ARG A 53 -10.17 -0.76 6.04
C ARG A 53 -8.66 -0.63 6.12
N VAL A 54 -8.18 0.11 7.11
CA VAL A 54 -6.76 0.37 7.29
C VAL A 54 -6.33 -0.11 8.67
N ASP A 55 -5.20 -0.77 8.75
CA ASP A 55 -4.67 -1.28 10.01
C ASP A 55 -3.18 -0.99 10.12
N HIS A 56 -2.75 -0.64 11.32
CA HIS A 56 -1.34 -0.46 11.62
C HIS A 56 -0.72 -1.84 11.89
N LEU A 57 0.36 -2.16 11.22
CA LEU A 57 1.01 -3.47 11.35
C LEU A 57 2.22 -3.44 12.27
N ARG A 58 3.25 -2.70 11.90
CA ARG A 58 4.49 -2.66 12.67
C ARG A 58 5.31 -1.45 12.26
N GLY A 59 5.87 -0.73 13.25
CA GLY A 59 6.70 0.43 12.96
C GLY A 59 5.95 1.44 12.11
N ALA A 60 6.52 1.84 11.00
CA ALA A 60 5.89 2.80 10.09
C ALA A 60 4.94 2.14 9.09
N VAL A 61 4.80 0.82 9.11
CA VAL A 61 4.05 0.10 8.08
C VAL A 61 2.58 -0.09 8.46
N TRP A 62 1.71 0.31 7.54
CA TRP A 62 0.27 0.15 7.60
C TRP A 62 -0.18 -0.70 6.42
N GLU A 63 -1.39 -1.20 6.47
CA GLU A 63 -1.98 -1.88 5.31
C GLU A 63 -3.37 -1.33 5.02
N VAL A 64 -3.69 -1.29 3.73
CA VAL A 64 -5.07 -1.07 3.30
C VAL A 64 -5.60 -2.39 2.74
N ARG A 65 -6.80 -2.78 3.19
CA ARG A 65 -7.46 -4.02 2.79
C ARG A 65 -8.49 -3.70 1.74
N SER A 66 -8.43 -4.45 0.64
CA SER A 66 -9.40 -4.32 -0.43
C SER A 66 -10.14 -5.64 -0.61
N SER A 67 -11.46 -5.61 -0.50
CA SER A 67 -12.28 -6.80 -0.63
C SER A 67 -12.42 -7.16 -2.09
N LEU A 68 -12.04 -8.39 -2.43
CA LEU A 68 -12.22 -8.98 -3.74
C LEU A 68 -13.12 -10.21 -3.57
N ASN A 69 -13.54 -10.80 -4.68
CA ASN A 69 -14.35 -12.02 -4.58
C ASN A 69 -13.59 -13.11 -3.83
N ASN A 70 -14.06 -13.49 -2.63
CA ASN A 70 -13.52 -14.54 -1.79
C ASN A 70 -12.05 -14.34 -1.36
N ARG A 71 -11.48 -13.16 -1.58
CA ARG A 71 -10.09 -12.89 -1.21
C ARG A 71 -9.95 -11.44 -0.78
N ILE A 72 -8.85 -11.15 -0.12
CA ILE A 72 -8.52 -9.80 0.32
C ILE A 72 -7.18 -9.42 -0.27
N ALA A 73 -7.15 -8.29 -0.96
CA ALA A 73 -5.89 -7.69 -1.39
C ALA A 73 -5.38 -6.81 -0.25
N ARG A 74 -4.10 -6.91 0.02
CA ARG A 74 -3.45 -6.11 1.06
C ARG A 74 -2.34 -5.29 0.42
N THR A 75 -2.41 -3.98 0.59
CA THR A 75 -1.40 -3.06 0.09
C THR A 75 -0.72 -2.43 1.30
N LEU A 76 0.56 -2.70 1.48
CA LEU A 76 1.33 -2.20 2.61
C LEU A 76 1.97 -0.87 2.23
N PHE A 77 1.88 0.10 3.13
CA PHE A 77 2.35 1.45 2.87
C PHE A 77 2.89 2.11 4.13
N ALA A 78 3.61 3.19 3.95
CA ALA A 78 4.04 4.07 5.04
C ALA A 78 3.76 5.51 4.62
N VAL A 79 3.62 6.39 5.59
CA VAL A 79 3.35 7.81 5.32
C VAL A 79 4.52 8.64 5.81
N GLU A 80 5.05 9.48 4.94
CA GLU A 80 6.12 10.40 5.30
C GLU A 80 6.09 11.61 4.37
N GLY A 81 6.19 12.79 4.96
CA GLY A 81 6.26 14.02 4.18
C GLY A 81 5.08 14.24 3.25
N GLY A 82 3.87 13.89 3.69
CA GLY A 82 2.68 14.03 2.84
C GLY A 82 2.56 12.99 1.75
N GLN A 83 3.41 11.95 1.77
CA GLN A 83 3.39 10.90 0.76
C GLN A 83 2.95 9.58 1.34
N MET A 84 2.13 8.85 0.59
CA MET A 84 1.73 7.49 0.87
C MET A 84 2.62 6.60 0.02
N VAL A 85 3.65 6.03 0.64
CA VAL A 85 4.65 5.24 -0.06
C VAL A 85 4.14 3.80 -0.16
N LEU A 86 3.85 3.34 -1.37
CA LEU A 86 3.32 2.00 -1.61
C LEU A 86 4.48 1.02 -1.70
N LEU A 87 4.57 0.12 -0.73
CA LEU A 87 5.74 -0.71 -0.49
C LEU A 87 5.61 -2.15 -0.97
N HIS A 88 4.43 -2.75 -0.80
CA HIS A 88 4.24 -4.17 -1.08
C HIS A 88 2.76 -4.46 -1.25
N GLY A 89 2.42 -5.42 -2.10
CA GLY A 89 1.04 -5.81 -2.29
C GLY A 89 0.92 -7.29 -2.58
N PHE A 90 -0.15 -7.91 -2.09
CA PHE A 90 -0.43 -9.32 -2.33
C PHE A 90 -1.90 -9.63 -2.08
N ILE A 91 -2.35 -10.78 -2.57
CA ILE A 91 -3.72 -11.24 -2.39
C ILE A 91 -3.66 -12.60 -1.70
N LYS A 92 -4.31 -12.72 -0.53
CA LYS A 92 -4.37 -13.98 0.21
C LYS A 92 -5.70 -14.08 0.95
N LYS A 93 -6.06 -15.32 1.29
CA LYS A 93 -7.26 -15.60 2.09
C LYS A 93 -7.01 -15.50 3.58
N THR A 94 -5.74 -15.33 3.99
CA THR A 94 -5.39 -15.29 5.42
C THR A 94 -5.97 -14.04 6.07
N GLN A 95 -6.34 -14.16 7.33
CA GLN A 95 -6.84 -13.04 8.11
C GLN A 95 -5.73 -12.12 8.56
N ARG A 96 -4.54 -12.62 8.63
CA ARG A 96 -3.40 -11.93 9.19
C ARG A 96 -2.31 -11.79 8.15
N THR A 97 -1.68 -10.61 8.12
CA THR A 97 -0.55 -10.36 7.24
C THR A 97 0.68 -11.08 7.78
N PRO A 98 1.31 -11.95 6.96
CA PRO A 98 2.51 -12.68 7.41
C PRO A 98 3.66 -11.74 7.76
N ASP A 99 4.46 -12.15 8.75
CA ASP A 99 5.63 -11.37 9.17
C ASP A 99 6.60 -11.10 8.04
N SER A 100 6.78 -12.06 7.14
CA SER A 100 7.70 -11.88 6.01
C SER A 100 7.28 -10.73 5.09
N ASP A 101 5.97 -10.56 4.90
CA ASP A 101 5.47 -9.44 4.09
C ASP A 101 5.68 -8.11 4.79
N ILE A 102 5.48 -8.09 6.11
CA ILE A 102 5.70 -6.88 6.90
C ILE A 102 7.18 -6.49 6.88
N GLU A 103 8.07 -7.46 7.07
CA GLU A 103 9.50 -7.21 7.06
C GLU A 103 10.00 -6.70 5.71
N LEU A 104 9.45 -7.24 4.63
CA LEU A 104 9.79 -6.76 3.29
C LEU A 104 9.40 -5.29 3.12
N ALA A 105 8.20 -4.94 3.58
CA ALA A 105 7.74 -3.55 3.51
C ALA A 105 8.61 -2.62 4.35
N LEU A 106 8.98 -3.06 5.56
CA LEU A 106 9.88 -2.28 6.42
C LEU A 106 11.22 -2.04 5.75
N LYS A 107 11.79 -3.07 5.14
CA LYS A 107 13.06 -2.96 4.44
C LYS A 107 12.97 -1.96 3.28
N ARG A 108 11.91 -2.07 2.49
CA ARG A 108 11.70 -1.16 1.36
C ARG A 108 11.53 0.28 1.81
N PHE A 109 10.83 0.48 2.93
CA PHE A 109 10.65 1.84 3.45
C PHE A 109 11.98 2.45 3.87
N LYS A 110 12.86 1.67 4.51
CA LYS A 110 14.20 2.16 4.85
C LYS A 110 14.99 2.55 3.61
N GLU A 111 14.90 1.75 2.56
CA GLU A 111 15.56 2.07 1.29
C GLU A 111 15.01 3.37 0.70
N TRP A 112 13.70 3.54 0.75
CA TRP A 112 13.05 4.76 0.26
C TRP A 112 13.53 5.98 1.04
N GLN A 113 13.62 5.86 2.37
CA GLN A 113 14.06 6.94 3.23
C GLN A 113 15.52 7.35 2.97
N ARG A 114 16.35 6.41 2.55
CA ARG A 114 17.73 6.71 2.18
C ARG A 114 17.85 7.43 0.84
N GLY A 115 16.77 7.55 0.11
CA GLY A 115 16.81 8.17 -1.22
C GLY A 115 17.55 7.36 -2.25
N GLU A 116 17.52 6.05 -2.13
CA GLU A 116 18.24 5.13 -3.03
C GLU A 116 17.46 4.83 -4.31
N THR A 117 16.44 5.58 -4.56
CA THR A 117 15.59 5.37 -5.75
C THR A 117 15.95 6.34 -6.85
#